data_8d2622100d7b7de46eb5dcfc10106ca1
#
_entry.id   8d2622100d7b7de46eb5dcfc10106ca1
#
_cell.length_a   1.000
_cell.length_b   1.000
_cell.length_c   1.000
_cell.angle_alpha   90.00
_cell.angle_beta   90.00
_cell.angle_gamma   90.00
#
_symmetry.space_group_name_H-M   'P 1'
#
loop_
_entity.id
_entity.type
_entity.pdbx_description
1 polymer ?
#
loop_
_entity_poly.entity_id
_entity_poly.type
_entity_poly.pdbx_seq_one_letter_code
_entity_poly.pdbx_strand_id
1 'polypeptide(L)'
;MGNGRSSDRRRGSVARPDEPGNLTFVFADIAGFTALTEAHGDEQAARLVADFCDAVDAELPGARGRQVKTIGDAVMLTVPEPAAAILLGLRITHELMREHGAPAVRVGLHHGPAIERDGDYFGAAVNLAARVSAEASGGEVLLTGQTAALAPELDGVFYEPRGRRALRNVREPVELFAATRTGESGHRALACDPVCRMAVDPDRAAGRLMYEGAAYFFCTLACAGEFASHPERFAREEA
;
A
#
# COMPACT_ATOMS: atom_id res chain seq x y z
N MET A 1 -53.51 -39.65 -2.46
CA MET A 1 -52.25 -39.65 -3.25
C MET A 1 -52.15 -38.30 -3.92
N GLY A 2 -51.27 -37.43 -3.51
CA GLY A 2 -51.11 -36.09 -4.06
C GLY A 2 -49.84 -35.45 -3.47
N ASN A 3 -48.72 -35.62 -4.16
CA ASN A 3 -47.44 -35.10 -3.80
C ASN A 3 -47.40 -33.58 -4.00
N GLY A 4 -47.29 -32.80 -2.93
CA GLY A 4 -46.94 -31.40 -2.94
C GLY A 4 -45.42 -31.24 -2.90
N ARG A 5 -44.77 -30.88 -4.02
CA ARG A 5 -43.40 -30.48 -4.07
C ARG A 5 -43.25 -29.02 -3.60
N SER A 6 -42.72 -28.84 -2.42
CA SER A 6 -42.26 -27.56 -1.92
C SER A 6 -41.00 -27.16 -2.70
N SER A 7 -41.12 -26.12 -3.55
CA SER A 7 -39.98 -25.49 -4.21
C SER A 7 -39.38 -24.44 -3.25
N ASP A 8 -38.34 -24.83 -2.53
CA ASP A 8 -37.52 -23.92 -1.76
C ASP A 8 -36.73 -23.00 -2.74
N ARG A 9 -37.29 -21.85 -3.03
CA ARG A 9 -36.60 -20.77 -3.74
C ARG A 9 -35.70 -20.07 -2.73
N ARG A 10 -34.44 -20.45 -2.71
CA ARG A 10 -33.38 -19.65 -2.08
C ARG A 10 -33.40 -18.27 -2.71
N ARG A 11 -34.05 -17.33 -2.03
CA ARG A 11 -33.94 -15.90 -2.34
C ARG A 11 -32.51 -15.51 -2.02
N GLY A 12 -31.68 -15.27 -3.06
CA GLY A 12 -30.44 -14.54 -2.91
C GLY A 12 -30.78 -13.19 -2.27
N SER A 13 -30.26 -12.96 -1.08
CA SER A 13 -30.37 -11.68 -0.38
C SER A 13 -29.58 -10.66 -1.20
N VAL A 14 -30.27 -9.84 -1.97
CA VAL A 14 -29.71 -8.62 -2.51
C VAL A 14 -29.58 -7.67 -1.32
N ALA A 15 -28.36 -7.40 -0.88
CA ALA A 15 -28.07 -6.44 0.17
C ALA A 15 -28.73 -5.09 -0.17
N ARG A 16 -29.40 -4.48 0.82
CA ARG A 16 -29.98 -3.15 0.65
C ARG A 16 -28.83 -2.15 0.52
N PRO A 17 -28.92 -1.13 -0.36
CA PRO A 17 -27.84 -0.18 -0.62
C PRO A 17 -27.37 0.63 0.59
N ASP A 18 -28.09 0.61 1.71
CA ASP A 18 -27.76 1.35 2.93
C ASP A 18 -27.36 0.44 4.12
N GLU A 19 -27.21 -0.87 3.93
CA GLU A 19 -26.70 -1.74 4.99
C GLU A 19 -25.17 -1.73 5.01
N PRO A 20 -24.52 -1.52 6.20
CA PRO A 20 -23.09 -1.56 6.32
C PRO A 20 -22.56 -2.95 5.91
N GLY A 21 -21.85 -3.03 4.79
CA GLY A 21 -21.12 -4.22 4.39
C GLY A 21 -19.70 -4.19 4.97
N ASN A 22 -19.22 -5.34 5.46
CA ASN A 22 -17.81 -5.46 5.84
C ASN A 22 -16.95 -5.67 4.60
N LEU A 23 -16.00 -4.78 4.38
CA LEU A 23 -15.00 -4.84 3.31
C LEU A 23 -13.62 -4.54 3.87
N THR A 24 -12.60 -4.97 3.18
CA THR A 24 -11.24 -4.50 3.45
C THR A 24 -10.96 -3.30 2.56
N PHE A 25 -10.72 -2.17 3.19
CA PHE A 25 -10.29 -0.94 2.54
C PHE A 25 -8.77 -0.95 2.45
N VAL A 26 -8.28 -0.73 1.24
CA VAL A 26 -6.86 -0.68 0.93
C VAL A 26 -6.55 0.69 0.36
N PHE A 27 -5.59 1.38 0.95
CA PHE A 27 -5.00 2.58 0.39
C PHE A 27 -3.57 2.26 -0.02
N ALA A 28 -3.29 2.40 -1.31
CA ALA A 28 -1.95 2.30 -1.86
C ALA A 28 -1.52 3.69 -2.34
N ASP A 29 -0.32 4.12 -1.99
CA ASP A 29 0.14 5.50 -2.13
C ASP A 29 1.62 5.53 -2.52
N ILE A 30 2.02 6.48 -3.36
CA ILE A 30 3.42 6.68 -3.72
C ILE A 30 4.13 7.39 -2.57
N ALA A 31 5.10 6.72 -1.95
CA ALA A 31 5.85 7.28 -0.84
C ALA A 31 6.77 8.40 -1.33
N GLY A 32 6.62 9.61 -0.75
CA GLY A 32 7.46 10.75 -1.09
C GLY A 32 7.15 11.39 -2.44
N PHE A 33 5.91 11.33 -2.91
CA PHE A 33 5.50 11.89 -4.20
C PHE A 33 5.88 13.36 -4.40
N THR A 34 5.79 14.19 -3.36
CA THR A 34 6.26 15.59 -3.43
C THR A 34 7.74 15.67 -3.78
N ALA A 35 8.58 14.89 -3.12
CA ALA A 35 10.02 14.88 -3.40
C ALA A 35 10.34 14.32 -4.80
N LEU A 36 9.55 13.34 -5.25
CA LEU A 36 9.63 12.80 -6.60
C LEU A 36 9.29 13.87 -7.64
N THR A 37 8.21 14.61 -7.42
CA THR A 37 7.78 15.71 -8.32
C THR A 37 8.80 16.84 -8.37
N GLU A 38 9.35 17.23 -7.22
CA GLU A 38 10.42 18.25 -7.15
C GLU A 38 11.69 17.82 -7.90
N ALA A 39 12.06 16.53 -7.80
CA ALA A 39 13.29 16.02 -8.43
C ALA A 39 13.15 15.77 -9.94
N HIS A 40 11.98 15.35 -10.40
CA HIS A 40 11.75 14.86 -11.77
C HIS A 40 10.77 15.69 -12.61
N GLY A 41 10.07 16.63 -11.98
CA GLY A 41 9.07 17.51 -12.63
C GLY A 41 7.69 16.85 -12.77
N ASP A 42 6.68 17.71 -12.97
CA ASP A 42 5.25 17.33 -12.97
C ASP A 42 4.90 16.30 -14.05
N GLU A 43 5.49 16.42 -15.24
CA GLU A 43 5.17 15.53 -16.36
C GLU A 43 5.64 14.09 -16.10
N GLN A 44 6.82 13.91 -15.53
CA GLN A 44 7.31 12.59 -15.17
C GLN A 44 6.55 12.02 -13.97
N ALA A 45 6.27 12.85 -12.97
CA ALA A 45 5.46 12.45 -11.81
C ALA A 45 4.06 11.98 -12.24
N ALA A 46 3.40 12.71 -13.14
CA ALA A 46 2.08 12.33 -13.66
C ALA A 46 2.11 11.00 -14.43
N ARG A 47 3.16 10.74 -15.22
CA ARG A 47 3.35 9.44 -15.89
C ARG A 47 3.50 8.30 -14.87
N LEU A 48 4.33 8.49 -13.86
CA LEU A 48 4.54 7.48 -12.80
C LEU A 48 3.25 7.17 -12.03
N VAL A 49 2.39 8.17 -11.78
CA VAL A 49 1.06 7.94 -11.19
C VAL A 49 0.17 7.11 -12.12
N ALA A 50 0.17 7.41 -13.42
CA ALA A 50 -0.62 6.64 -14.39
C ALA A 50 -0.15 5.18 -14.46
N ASP A 51 1.16 4.96 -14.62
CA ASP A 51 1.76 3.62 -14.64
C ASP A 51 1.47 2.84 -13.34
N PHE A 52 1.52 3.52 -12.18
CA PHE A 52 1.15 2.96 -10.89
C PHE A 52 -0.33 2.55 -10.84
N CYS A 53 -1.25 3.41 -11.29
CA CYS A 53 -2.68 3.09 -11.32
C CYS A 53 -2.96 1.89 -12.25
N ASP A 54 -2.38 1.86 -13.44
CA ASP A 54 -2.54 0.76 -14.39
C ASP A 54 -2.03 -0.57 -13.83
N ALA A 55 -0.88 -0.53 -13.15
CA ALA A 55 -0.31 -1.71 -12.51
C ALA A 55 -1.14 -2.22 -11.34
N VAL A 56 -1.72 -1.30 -10.52
CA VAL A 56 -2.66 -1.67 -9.46
C VAL A 56 -3.92 -2.30 -10.05
N ASP A 57 -4.49 -1.72 -11.10
CA ASP A 57 -5.71 -2.22 -11.74
C ASP A 57 -5.52 -3.63 -12.32
N ALA A 58 -4.34 -3.93 -12.85
CA ALA A 58 -4.00 -5.25 -13.36
C ALA A 58 -4.04 -6.35 -12.26
N GLU A 59 -3.77 -6.00 -11.00
CA GLU A 59 -3.76 -6.93 -9.87
C GLU A 59 -5.14 -7.16 -9.22
N LEU A 60 -6.11 -6.27 -9.45
CA LEU A 60 -7.43 -6.30 -8.79
C LEU A 60 -8.23 -7.58 -9.06
N PRO A 61 -8.29 -8.14 -10.30
CA PRO A 61 -9.10 -9.33 -10.57
C PRO A 61 -8.72 -10.52 -9.70
N GLY A 62 -7.43 -10.72 -9.43
CA GLY A 62 -6.92 -11.82 -8.59
C GLY A 62 -7.39 -11.75 -7.13
N ALA A 63 -7.70 -10.56 -6.63
CA ALA A 63 -8.20 -10.33 -5.28
C ALA A 63 -9.73 -10.12 -5.21
N ARG A 64 -10.45 -10.18 -6.33
CA ARG A 64 -11.82 -9.68 -6.47
C ARG A 64 -11.96 -8.24 -5.99
N GLY A 65 -10.89 -7.48 -6.16
CA GLY A 65 -10.80 -6.09 -5.75
C GLY A 65 -11.50 -5.16 -6.72
N ARG A 66 -11.82 -3.97 -6.23
CA ARG A 66 -12.35 -2.87 -7.05
C ARG A 66 -11.64 -1.58 -6.69
N GLN A 67 -11.18 -0.84 -7.67
CA GLN A 67 -10.77 0.53 -7.46
C GLN A 67 -12.00 1.41 -7.24
N VAL A 68 -12.01 2.14 -6.15
CA VAL A 68 -13.09 3.06 -5.79
C VAL A 68 -12.83 4.43 -6.40
N LYS A 69 -11.63 4.95 -6.17
CA LYS A 69 -11.19 6.26 -6.67
C LYS A 69 -9.69 6.45 -6.55
N THR A 70 -9.17 7.40 -7.32
CA THR A 70 -7.82 7.96 -7.17
C THR A 70 -7.88 9.25 -6.37
N ILE A 71 -6.91 9.48 -5.47
CA ILE A 71 -6.82 10.65 -4.59
C ILE A 71 -5.39 11.18 -4.68
N GLY A 72 -5.13 12.05 -5.67
CA GLY A 72 -3.76 12.51 -5.97
C GLY A 72 -2.90 11.35 -6.48
N ASP A 73 -1.87 11.00 -5.73
CA ASP A 73 -0.93 9.90 -5.98
C ASP A 73 -1.32 8.59 -5.25
N ALA A 74 -2.48 8.57 -4.60
CA ALA A 74 -3.01 7.41 -3.90
C ALA A 74 -4.23 6.81 -4.60
N VAL A 75 -4.41 5.49 -4.47
CA VAL A 75 -5.62 4.80 -4.89
C VAL A 75 -6.34 4.20 -3.68
N MET A 76 -7.66 4.32 -3.67
CA MET A 76 -8.55 3.65 -2.72
C MET A 76 -9.18 2.44 -3.37
N LEU A 77 -8.97 1.27 -2.77
CA LEU A 77 -9.50 0.00 -3.24
C LEU A 77 -10.40 -0.63 -2.18
N THR A 78 -11.31 -1.49 -2.63
CA THR A 78 -12.07 -2.40 -1.76
C THR A 78 -11.83 -3.84 -2.17
N VAL A 79 -11.67 -4.71 -1.18
CA VAL A 79 -11.51 -6.16 -1.35
C VAL A 79 -12.43 -6.86 -0.35
N PRO A 80 -13.24 -7.84 -0.76
CA PRO A 80 -14.17 -8.50 0.16
C PRO A 80 -13.45 -9.19 1.33
N GLU A 81 -12.40 -9.95 1.04
CA GLU A 81 -11.73 -10.82 2.00
C GLU A 81 -10.40 -10.22 2.50
N PRO A 82 -10.16 -10.17 3.82
CA PRO A 82 -8.91 -9.64 4.40
C PRO A 82 -7.66 -10.34 3.86
N ALA A 83 -7.69 -11.66 3.74
CA ALA A 83 -6.58 -12.46 3.21
C ALA A 83 -6.20 -12.04 1.78
N ALA A 84 -7.20 -11.89 0.92
CA ALA A 84 -6.99 -11.45 -0.47
C ALA A 84 -6.45 -10.01 -0.54
N ALA A 85 -6.90 -9.14 0.36
CA ALA A 85 -6.42 -7.75 0.44
C ALA A 85 -4.96 -7.67 0.88
N ILE A 86 -4.54 -8.48 1.86
CA ILE A 86 -3.15 -8.55 2.33
C ILE A 86 -2.24 -9.04 1.19
N LEU A 87 -2.63 -10.12 0.51
CA LEU A 87 -1.88 -10.64 -0.63
C LEU A 87 -1.82 -9.65 -1.80
N LEU A 88 -2.91 -8.90 -2.05
CA LEU A 88 -2.92 -7.81 -3.02
C LEU A 88 -1.91 -6.71 -2.63
N GLY A 89 -1.95 -6.25 -1.38
CA GLY A 89 -1.01 -5.24 -0.88
C GLY A 89 0.44 -5.68 -1.04
N LEU A 90 0.76 -6.92 -0.71
CA LEU A 90 2.09 -7.50 -0.90
C LEU A 90 2.49 -7.54 -2.39
N ARG A 91 1.60 -7.92 -3.30
CA ARG A 91 1.88 -7.87 -4.73
C ARG A 91 2.11 -6.44 -5.22
N ILE A 92 1.26 -5.50 -4.83
CA ILE A 92 1.40 -4.08 -5.20
C ILE A 92 2.77 -3.55 -4.75
N THR A 93 3.17 -3.76 -3.51
CA THR A 93 4.45 -3.25 -3.02
C THR A 93 5.64 -3.96 -3.65
N HIS A 94 5.59 -5.30 -3.81
CA HIS A 94 6.73 -6.07 -4.29
C HIS A 94 6.89 -6.06 -5.81
N GLU A 95 5.81 -6.31 -6.55
CA GLU A 95 5.92 -6.37 -8.02
C GLU A 95 6.23 -5.00 -8.62
N LEU A 96 5.58 -3.94 -8.10
CA LEU A 96 5.84 -2.59 -8.59
C LEU A 96 7.22 -2.06 -8.21
N MET A 97 7.74 -2.44 -7.03
CA MET A 97 9.06 -1.98 -6.57
C MET A 97 10.23 -2.85 -7.08
N ARG A 98 9.97 -3.94 -7.82
CA ARG A 98 11.05 -4.78 -8.40
C ARG A 98 11.74 -4.15 -9.60
N GLU A 99 11.13 -3.14 -10.19
CA GLU A 99 11.69 -2.46 -11.34
C GLU A 99 12.55 -1.27 -10.90
N HIS A 100 13.76 -1.23 -11.42
CA HIS A 100 14.64 -0.08 -11.24
C HIS A 100 13.98 1.19 -11.77
N GLY A 101 13.87 2.21 -10.94
CA GLY A 101 13.22 3.46 -11.28
C GLY A 101 11.71 3.48 -10.98
N ALA A 102 11.16 2.43 -10.37
CA ALA A 102 9.78 2.47 -9.87
C ALA A 102 9.68 3.35 -8.61
N PRO A 103 8.56 4.06 -8.41
CA PRO A 103 8.34 4.80 -7.18
C PRO A 103 8.15 3.81 -6.00
N ALA A 104 8.64 4.19 -4.82
CA ALA A 104 8.33 3.43 -3.62
C ALA A 104 6.83 3.54 -3.32
N VAL A 105 6.17 2.40 -3.11
CA VAL A 105 4.73 2.33 -2.80
C VAL A 105 4.55 1.87 -1.36
N ARG A 106 3.60 2.47 -0.64
CA ARG A 106 3.18 2.04 0.69
C ARG A 106 1.69 1.67 0.66
N VAL A 107 1.33 0.67 1.44
CA VAL A 107 -0.04 0.16 1.50
C VAL A 107 -0.53 0.11 2.93
N GLY A 108 -1.74 0.64 3.16
CA GLY A 108 -2.45 0.53 4.43
C GLY A 108 -3.78 -0.16 4.29
N LEU A 109 -4.08 -1.10 5.22
CA LEU A 109 -5.29 -1.92 5.18
C LEU A 109 -6.06 -1.88 6.50
N HIS A 110 -7.40 -1.84 6.38
CA HIS A 110 -8.30 -2.10 7.50
C HIS A 110 -9.59 -2.76 7.01
N HIS A 111 -10.05 -3.79 7.73
CA HIS A 111 -11.32 -4.47 7.47
C HIS A 111 -12.39 -3.98 8.43
N GLY A 112 -13.54 -3.57 7.90
CA GLY A 112 -14.64 -3.13 8.73
C GLY A 112 -15.85 -2.64 7.93
N PRO A 113 -16.92 -2.21 8.63
CA PRO A 113 -18.15 -1.76 8.02
C PRO A 113 -18.00 -0.37 7.41
N ALA A 114 -18.65 -0.16 6.25
CA ALA A 114 -18.81 1.14 5.64
C ALA A 114 -20.15 1.24 4.92
N ILE A 115 -20.57 2.47 4.65
CA ILE A 115 -21.78 2.79 3.89
C ILE A 115 -21.35 3.10 2.47
N GLU A 116 -21.90 2.36 1.50
CA GLU A 116 -21.73 2.67 0.07
C GLU A 116 -22.80 3.70 -0.36
N ARG A 117 -22.34 4.76 -1.04
CA ARG A 117 -23.20 5.74 -1.66
C ARG A 117 -22.59 6.21 -2.97
N ASP A 118 -23.33 6.09 -4.06
CA ASP A 118 -22.95 6.54 -5.40
C ASP A 118 -21.58 5.99 -5.85
N GLY A 119 -21.28 4.74 -5.48
CA GLY A 119 -20.02 4.05 -5.80
C GLY A 119 -18.83 4.41 -4.92
N ASP A 120 -18.99 5.32 -3.96
CA ASP A 120 -17.99 5.66 -2.94
C ASP A 120 -18.34 5.04 -1.57
N TYR A 121 -17.37 5.00 -0.65
CA TYR A 121 -17.52 4.42 0.68
C TYR A 121 -17.23 5.44 1.77
N PHE A 122 -18.08 5.41 2.82
CA PHE A 122 -18.00 6.31 3.96
C PHE A 122 -18.04 5.54 5.27
N GLY A 123 -17.20 5.94 6.22
CA GLY A 123 -17.21 5.34 7.56
C GLY A 123 -15.87 5.36 8.26
N ALA A 124 -15.89 4.94 9.53
CA ALA A 124 -14.69 4.90 10.35
C ALA A 124 -13.63 3.93 9.79
N ALA A 125 -14.06 2.82 9.18
CA ALA A 125 -13.15 1.84 8.61
C ALA A 125 -12.35 2.40 7.41
N VAL A 126 -12.99 3.17 6.54
CA VAL A 126 -12.32 3.86 5.42
C VAL A 126 -11.28 4.84 5.93
N ASN A 127 -11.67 5.68 6.91
CA ASN A 127 -10.77 6.67 7.50
C ASN A 127 -9.58 5.99 8.20
N LEU A 128 -9.83 4.88 8.88
CA LEU A 128 -8.77 4.14 9.57
C LEU A 128 -7.77 3.53 8.58
N ALA A 129 -8.24 2.91 7.49
CA ALA A 129 -7.36 2.38 6.45
C ALA A 129 -6.44 3.48 5.85
N ALA A 130 -7.00 4.67 5.56
CA ALA A 130 -6.23 5.81 5.09
C ALA A 130 -5.16 6.29 6.10
N ARG A 131 -5.48 6.25 7.42
CA ARG A 131 -4.50 6.60 8.46
C ARG A 131 -3.41 5.54 8.60
N VAL A 132 -3.76 4.27 8.46
CA VAL A 132 -2.78 3.17 8.48
C VAL A 132 -1.81 3.30 7.31
N SER A 133 -2.31 3.63 6.09
CA SER A 133 -1.43 3.89 4.94
C SER A 133 -0.45 5.05 5.19
N ALA A 134 -0.90 6.12 5.85
CA ALA A 134 -0.05 7.26 6.16
C ALA A 134 1.10 6.95 7.15
N GLU A 135 0.94 5.90 7.98
CA GLU A 135 1.99 5.42 8.92
C GLU A 135 2.97 4.44 8.26
N ALA A 136 2.62 3.89 7.11
CA ALA A 136 3.47 2.93 6.42
C ALA A 136 4.67 3.60 5.75
N SER A 137 5.80 2.93 5.78
CA SER A 137 7.00 3.31 5.03
C SER A 137 6.90 2.87 3.56
N GLY A 138 7.73 3.44 2.69
CA GLY A 138 7.85 2.96 1.31
C GLY A 138 8.25 1.48 1.28
N GLY A 139 7.53 0.66 0.49
CA GLY A 139 7.72 -0.79 0.44
C GLY A 139 6.97 -1.56 1.53
N GLU A 140 6.26 -0.89 2.44
CA GLU A 140 5.59 -1.54 3.56
C GLU A 140 4.10 -1.76 3.30
N VAL A 141 3.61 -2.93 3.72
CA VAL A 141 2.18 -3.25 3.81
C VAL A 141 1.80 -3.26 5.29
N LEU A 142 1.09 -2.22 5.73
CA LEU A 142 0.70 -2.04 7.11
C LEU A 142 -0.79 -2.32 7.30
N LEU A 143 -1.16 -3.02 8.37
CA LEU A 143 -2.55 -3.36 8.66
C LEU A 143 -2.85 -3.28 10.16
N THR A 144 -4.13 -3.13 10.49
CA THR A 144 -4.56 -3.14 11.88
C THR A 144 -4.56 -4.56 12.46
N GLY A 145 -4.35 -4.70 13.77
CA GLY A 145 -4.44 -5.99 14.46
C GLY A 145 -5.79 -6.69 14.25
N GLN A 146 -6.89 -5.92 14.14
CA GLN A 146 -8.19 -6.48 13.78
C GLN A 146 -8.16 -7.16 12.40
N THR A 147 -7.52 -6.55 11.40
CA THR A 147 -7.41 -7.13 10.06
C THR A 147 -6.49 -8.35 10.06
N ALA A 148 -5.37 -8.30 10.77
CA ALA A 148 -4.46 -9.44 10.94
C ALA A 148 -5.17 -10.66 11.58
N ALA A 149 -5.99 -10.42 12.61
CA ALA A 149 -6.74 -11.47 13.30
C ALA A 149 -7.80 -12.17 12.42
N LEU A 150 -8.26 -11.54 11.35
CA LEU A 150 -9.19 -12.12 10.37
C LEU A 150 -8.50 -12.99 9.30
N ALA A 151 -7.18 -12.92 9.20
CA ALA A 151 -6.37 -13.72 8.29
C ALA A 151 -5.08 -14.20 8.98
N PRO A 152 -5.20 -15.00 10.09
CA PRO A 152 -4.07 -15.29 10.96
C PRO A 152 -3.04 -16.21 10.31
N GLU A 153 -3.46 -17.05 9.37
CA GLU A 153 -2.63 -18.05 8.70
C GLU A 153 -2.70 -17.86 7.19
N LEU A 154 -1.80 -17.06 6.67
CA LEU A 154 -1.56 -16.95 5.23
C LEU A 154 -0.23 -17.63 4.89
N ASP A 155 -0.27 -18.58 3.97
CA ASP A 155 0.92 -19.31 3.54
C ASP A 155 2.00 -18.37 3.04
N GLY A 156 3.18 -18.47 3.66
CA GLY A 156 4.33 -17.63 3.34
C GLY A 156 4.21 -16.15 3.75
N VAL A 157 3.23 -15.77 4.58
CA VAL A 157 3.07 -14.39 5.09
C VAL A 157 3.31 -14.34 6.59
N PHE A 158 4.09 -13.38 7.05
CA PHE A 158 4.34 -13.10 8.46
C PHE A 158 3.82 -11.73 8.83
N TYR A 159 3.37 -11.59 10.07
CA TYR A 159 2.94 -10.34 10.67
C TYR A 159 3.96 -9.87 11.69
N GLU A 160 4.68 -8.82 11.37
CA GLU A 160 5.64 -8.20 12.27
C GLU A 160 4.96 -7.08 13.07
N PRO A 161 4.98 -7.14 14.42
CA PRO A 161 4.35 -6.10 15.24
C PRO A 161 5.04 -4.73 15.04
N ARG A 162 4.24 -3.69 14.80
CA ARG A 162 4.66 -2.29 14.78
C ARG A 162 4.23 -1.53 16.04
N GLY A 163 3.61 -2.25 16.98
CA GLY A 163 3.10 -1.72 18.24
C GLY A 163 1.81 -0.91 18.10
N ARG A 164 1.45 -0.23 19.19
CA ARG A 164 0.26 0.62 19.22
C ARG A 164 0.62 2.05 18.84
N ARG A 165 -0.12 2.60 17.85
CA ARG A 165 0.10 3.95 17.33
C ARG A 165 -1.11 4.83 17.58
N ALA A 166 -0.86 6.07 18.04
CA ALA A 166 -1.89 7.10 18.10
C ALA A 166 -2.08 7.71 16.71
N LEU A 167 -3.18 7.39 16.06
CA LEU A 167 -3.50 7.88 14.72
C LEU A 167 -4.33 9.17 14.80
N ARG A 168 -4.10 10.10 13.88
CA ARG A 168 -4.79 11.40 13.87
C ARG A 168 -6.31 11.21 13.77
N ASN A 169 -7.07 11.80 14.72
CA ASN A 169 -8.52 11.73 14.83
C ASN A 169 -9.09 10.32 15.09
N VAL A 170 -8.26 9.38 15.54
CA VAL A 170 -8.68 8.09 16.07
C VAL A 170 -8.58 8.15 17.58
N ARG A 171 -9.68 7.80 18.29
CA ARG A 171 -9.79 8.00 19.75
C ARG A 171 -8.77 7.18 20.53
N GLU A 172 -8.57 5.94 20.14
CA GLU A 172 -7.69 5.01 20.86
C GLU A 172 -6.50 4.61 19.99
N PRO A 173 -5.32 4.38 20.62
CA PRO A 173 -4.17 3.85 19.89
C PRO A 173 -4.50 2.52 19.23
N VAL A 174 -4.14 2.38 17.95
CA VAL A 174 -4.40 1.21 17.11
C VAL A 174 -3.17 0.33 17.09
N GLU A 175 -3.37 -0.97 17.30
CA GLU A 175 -2.31 -1.96 17.12
C GLU A 175 -2.08 -2.20 15.63
N LEU A 176 -0.83 -2.11 15.20
CA LEU A 176 -0.43 -2.22 13.80
C LEU A 176 0.55 -3.37 13.59
N PHE A 177 0.47 -3.99 12.43
CA PHE A 177 1.35 -5.04 11.96
C PHE A 177 1.81 -4.75 10.54
N ALA A 178 3.08 -5.03 10.23
CA ALA A 178 3.55 -5.09 8.86
C ALA A 178 3.40 -6.53 8.35
N ALA A 179 2.83 -6.70 7.16
CA ALA A 179 2.82 -7.97 6.47
C ALA A 179 4.07 -8.11 5.60
N THR A 180 4.76 -9.26 5.70
CA THR A 180 5.95 -9.59 4.92
C THR A 180 5.85 -11.00 4.37
N ARG A 181 6.56 -11.32 3.28
CA ARG A 181 6.61 -12.67 2.70
C ARG A 181 7.87 -13.43 3.06
N THR A 182 7.75 -14.76 3.21
CA THR A 182 8.89 -15.66 3.33
C THR A 182 9.73 -15.64 2.05
N GLY A 183 11.05 -15.54 2.19
CA GLY A 183 11.98 -15.63 1.06
C GLY A 183 12.33 -14.29 0.43
N GLU A 184 11.73 -13.20 0.87
CA GLU A 184 12.08 -11.84 0.42
C GLU A 184 13.44 -11.37 0.96
N SER A 185 13.91 -11.97 2.04
CA SER A 185 15.29 -11.79 2.54
C SER A 185 16.40 -12.21 1.56
N GLY A 186 16.06 -12.89 0.46
CA GLY A 186 17.00 -13.36 -0.57
C GLY A 186 16.97 -12.56 -1.87
N HIS A 187 15.97 -11.72 -2.08
CA HIS A 187 16.01 -10.77 -3.19
C HIS A 187 16.80 -9.54 -2.73
N ARG A 188 17.77 -9.17 -3.52
CA ARG A 188 18.59 -7.99 -3.28
C ARG A 188 17.66 -6.80 -3.04
N ALA A 189 17.60 -6.35 -1.80
CA ALA A 189 16.75 -5.22 -1.42
C ALA A 189 17.14 -4.03 -2.30
N LEU A 190 16.17 -3.48 -3.03
CA LEU A 190 16.39 -2.23 -3.72
C LEU A 190 16.66 -1.14 -2.69
N ALA A 191 17.65 -0.32 -2.95
CA ALA A 191 17.88 0.88 -2.16
C ALA A 191 16.78 1.91 -2.47
N CYS A 192 16.52 2.79 -1.53
CA CYS A 192 15.66 3.94 -1.75
C CYS A 192 16.56 5.15 -2.05
N ASP A 193 16.33 5.83 -3.17
CA ASP A 193 16.98 7.11 -3.46
C ASP A 193 16.58 8.12 -2.37
N PRO A 194 17.51 8.65 -1.58
CA PRO A 194 17.17 9.50 -0.44
C PRO A 194 16.53 10.84 -0.86
N VAL A 195 16.75 11.28 -2.10
CA VAL A 195 16.24 12.55 -2.63
C VAL A 195 14.80 12.42 -3.13
N CYS A 196 14.53 11.44 -3.99
CA CYS A 196 13.24 11.31 -4.67
C CYS A 196 12.42 10.08 -4.26
N ARG A 197 12.97 9.21 -3.40
CA ARG A 197 12.33 8.01 -2.88
C ARG A 197 12.05 6.91 -3.91
N MET A 198 12.63 7.00 -5.10
CA MET A 198 12.53 5.92 -6.09
C MET A 198 13.35 4.70 -5.68
N ALA A 199 12.86 3.52 -6.04
CA ALA A 199 13.58 2.26 -5.86
C ALA A 199 14.77 2.18 -6.81
N VAL A 200 15.95 1.86 -6.29
CA VAL A 200 17.21 1.80 -7.02
C VAL A 200 17.88 0.45 -6.81
N ASP A 201 18.08 -0.27 -7.90
CA ASP A 201 19.00 -1.42 -7.86
C ASP A 201 20.43 -0.91 -7.69
N PRO A 202 21.14 -1.27 -6.59
CA PRO A 202 22.51 -0.81 -6.34
C PRO A 202 23.50 -1.07 -7.48
N ASP A 203 23.29 -2.13 -8.28
CA ASP A 203 24.15 -2.45 -9.43
C ASP A 203 23.83 -1.62 -10.67
N ARG A 204 22.65 -1.00 -10.72
CA ARG A 204 22.18 -0.19 -11.84
C ARG A 204 22.04 1.29 -11.47
N ALA A 205 22.44 1.65 -10.26
CA ALA A 205 22.36 3.02 -9.78
C ALA A 205 23.15 3.98 -10.69
N ALA A 206 22.54 5.12 -11.04
CA ALA A 206 23.20 6.16 -11.81
C ALA A 206 24.32 6.85 -11.02
N GLY A 207 24.22 6.86 -9.69
CA GLY A 207 25.24 7.39 -8.79
C GLY A 207 25.28 6.60 -7.46
N ARG A 208 26.46 6.60 -6.85
CA ARG A 208 26.69 6.08 -5.50
C ARG A 208 27.58 7.05 -4.73
N LEU A 209 27.15 7.42 -3.54
CA LEU A 209 27.94 8.27 -2.63
C LEU A 209 28.08 7.60 -1.27
N MET A 210 29.20 7.90 -0.60
CA MET A 210 29.42 7.52 0.80
C MET A 210 29.27 8.76 1.67
N TYR A 211 28.44 8.67 2.70
CA TYR A 211 28.28 9.74 3.69
C TYR A 211 28.11 9.11 5.07
N GLU A 212 28.90 9.59 6.05
CA GLU A 212 28.91 9.09 7.44
C GLU A 212 29.03 7.55 7.55
N GLY A 213 29.77 6.93 6.64
CA GLY A 213 30.03 5.48 6.63
C GLY A 213 28.91 4.65 5.95
N ALA A 214 27.80 5.26 5.53
CA ALA A 214 26.72 4.63 4.79
C ALA A 214 26.84 4.85 3.28
N ALA A 215 26.39 3.87 2.48
CA ALA A 215 26.33 3.97 1.02
C ALA A 215 24.92 4.39 0.59
N TYR A 216 24.84 5.44 -0.21
CA TYR A 216 23.60 5.94 -0.80
C TYR A 216 23.59 5.72 -2.31
N PHE A 217 22.46 5.32 -2.86
CA PHE A 217 22.30 4.98 -4.26
C PHE A 217 21.24 5.88 -4.89
N PHE A 218 21.48 6.34 -6.12
CA PHE A 218 20.67 7.37 -6.76
C PHE A 218 20.14 6.89 -8.11
N CYS A 219 18.88 7.19 -8.38
CA CYS A 219 18.22 6.87 -9.64
C CYS A 219 18.74 7.73 -10.80
N THR A 220 19.24 8.95 -10.52
CA THR A 220 19.84 9.88 -11.49
C THR A 220 21.08 10.58 -10.92
N LEU A 221 21.92 11.12 -11.82
CA LEU A 221 23.03 11.98 -11.42
C LEU A 221 22.56 13.32 -10.83
N ALA A 222 21.38 13.80 -11.20
CA ALA A 222 20.80 14.99 -10.61
C ALA A 222 20.49 14.78 -9.12
N CYS A 223 19.87 13.66 -8.76
CA CYS A 223 19.64 13.29 -7.35
C CYS A 223 20.96 13.13 -6.59
N ALA A 224 21.96 12.50 -7.19
CA ALA A 224 23.30 12.40 -6.57
C ALA A 224 23.93 13.77 -6.32
N GLY A 225 23.78 14.70 -7.26
CA GLY A 225 24.27 16.09 -7.13
C GLY A 225 23.55 16.86 -6.04
N GLU A 226 22.23 16.75 -5.96
CA GLU A 226 21.42 17.38 -4.91
C GLU A 226 21.79 16.85 -3.52
N PHE A 227 21.93 15.52 -3.39
CA PHE A 227 22.41 14.91 -2.15
C PHE A 227 23.83 15.39 -1.78
N ALA A 228 24.75 15.43 -2.73
CA ALA A 228 26.13 15.86 -2.48
C ALA A 228 26.21 17.33 -2.01
N SER A 229 25.27 18.16 -2.44
CA SER A 229 25.20 19.57 -2.03
C SER A 229 24.64 19.77 -0.62
N HIS A 230 23.73 18.90 -0.18
CA HIS A 230 23.02 19.01 1.10
C HIS A 230 22.77 17.64 1.74
N PRO A 231 23.81 16.85 2.03
CA PRO A 231 23.63 15.47 2.50
C PRO A 231 22.85 15.38 3.82
N GLU A 232 22.98 16.38 4.69
CA GLU A 232 22.28 16.45 5.98
C GLU A 232 20.75 16.59 5.85
N ARG A 233 20.23 17.01 4.69
CA ARG A 233 18.78 17.07 4.43
C ARG A 233 18.18 15.68 4.15
N PHE A 234 18.98 14.82 3.55
CA PHE A 234 18.53 13.57 2.95
C PHE A 234 19.05 12.34 3.69
N ALA A 235 20.18 12.45 4.38
CA ALA A 235 20.81 11.36 5.14
C ALA A 235 20.12 11.10 6.49
N ARG A 236 18.82 11.42 6.64
CA ARG A 236 18.11 11.20 7.89
C ARG A 236 17.75 9.73 8.07
N GLU A 237 18.32 9.19 9.14
CA GLU A 237 17.87 8.15 10.05
C GLU A 237 16.85 7.16 9.50
N GLU A 238 17.36 5.99 9.09
CA GLU A 238 16.67 4.74 9.33
C GLU A 238 16.67 4.50 10.85
N ALA A 239 15.58 4.87 11.51
CA ALA A 239 15.32 4.53 12.90
C ALA A 239 14.22 3.48 12.95
#